data_3a236c730af294699334fc44b0fc8b0a
#
_entry.id   3a236c730af294699334fc44b0fc8b0a
#
_cell.length_a   1.000
_cell.length_b   1.000
_cell.length_c   1.000
_cell.angle_alpha   90.00
_cell.angle_beta   90.00
_cell.angle_gamma   90.00
#
_symmetry.space_group_name_H-M   'P 1'
#
loop_
_entity.id
_entity.type
_entity.pdbx_description
1 polymer ?
#
loop_
_entity_poly.entity_id
_entity_poly.type
_entity_poly.pdbx_seq_one_letter_code
_entity_poly.pdbx_strand_id
1 'polypeptide(L)'
;MRILSAVLILLSCAAFEPLAAVAGNPAEEEARALAQAFIDRLKPQLKQALAEGGPGYAIEVCASAAPEIADTLSAESGWTVKRVSLRARNVSRALPDSWERSVLQQFDERQAAGEDPADINHGEVRNGRYRYLQAQGVEPICLVCHGQKVADAVQESLTVWYPDDMATGYSLGEVRGAISLAKPLVGKDR
;
A
#
# COMPACT_ATOMS: atom_id res chain seq x y z
N MET A 1 55.11 8.39 -63.32
CA MET A 1 53.65 8.53 -63.21
C MET A 1 53.20 7.95 -61.86
N ARG A 2 52.92 8.81 -60.82
CA ARG A 2 52.57 8.40 -59.51
C ARG A 2 51.04 8.71 -59.34
N ILE A 3 50.24 7.65 -59.15
CA ILE A 3 48.78 7.76 -58.93
C ILE A 3 48.61 7.86 -57.46
N LEU A 4 48.11 9.04 -56.97
CA LEU A 4 47.64 9.24 -55.62
C LEU A 4 46.16 8.73 -55.49
N SER A 5 45.95 7.68 -54.73
CA SER A 5 44.66 7.22 -54.37
C SER A 5 44.15 8.02 -53.08
N ALA A 6 43.17 8.81 -53.27
CA ALA A 6 42.51 9.49 -52.13
C ALA A 6 41.54 8.53 -51.49
N VAL A 7 41.75 8.21 -50.20
CA VAL A 7 40.81 7.43 -49.37
C VAL A 7 39.82 8.41 -48.73
N LEU A 8 38.56 8.32 -49.12
CA LEU A 8 37.47 9.10 -48.58
C LEU A 8 36.95 8.39 -47.33
N ILE A 9 37.24 8.92 -46.14
CA ILE A 9 36.68 8.42 -44.86
C ILE A 9 35.31 9.04 -44.66
N LEU A 10 34.26 8.24 -44.83
CA LEU A 10 32.88 8.60 -44.45
C LEU A 10 32.73 8.49 -42.93
N LEU A 11 32.67 9.63 -42.24
CA LEU A 11 32.30 9.72 -40.82
C LEU A 11 30.81 9.49 -40.72
N SER A 12 30.39 8.30 -40.29
CA SER A 12 29.01 7.98 -39.95
C SER A 12 28.71 8.61 -38.58
N CYS A 13 27.96 9.70 -38.56
CA CYS A 13 27.43 10.33 -37.35
C CYS A 13 26.24 9.49 -36.88
N ALA A 14 26.43 8.56 -35.93
CA ALA A 14 25.34 7.86 -35.26
C ALA A 14 24.59 8.89 -34.40
N ALA A 15 23.36 9.24 -34.79
CA ALA A 15 22.47 10.04 -33.99
C ALA A 15 22.08 9.23 -32.75
N PHE A 16 22.55 9.65 -31.59
CA PHE A 16 22.12 9.11 -30.29
C PHE A 16 20.74 9.72 -29.97
N GLU A 17 19.65 8.98 -30.26
CA GLU A 17 18.34 9.36 -29.83
C GLU A 17 18.27 9.22 -28.31
N PRO A 18 17.92 10.28 -27.56
CA PRO A 18 17.72 10.17 -26.12
C PRO A 18 16.52 9.25 -25.88
N LEU A 19 16.74 8.17 -25.11
CA LEU A 19 15.66 7.31 -24.60
C LEU A 19 14.72 8.21 -23.78
N ALA A 20 13.52 8.49 -24.31
CA ALA A 20 12.51 9.23 -23.55
C ALA A 20 12.19 8.42 -22.31
N ALA A 21 12.53 8.94 -21.13
CA ALA A 21 12.14 8.36 -19.87
C ALA A 21 10.58 8.27 -19.87
N VAL A 22 10.05 7.06 -19.71
CA VAL A 22 8.62 6.85 -19.53
C VAL A 22 8.23 7.59 -18.25
N ALA A 23 7.62 8.75 -18.40
CA ALA A 23 7.11 9.50 -17.26
C ALA A 23 6.10 8.61 -16.54
N GLY A 24 6.38 8.30 -15.27
CA GLY A 24 5.48 7.53 -14.41
C GLY A 24 4.09 8.18 -14.37
N ASN A 25 3.07 7.41 -14.05
CA ASN A 25 1.71 7.94 -13.89
C ASN A 25 1.67 8.84 -12.64
N PRO A 26 1.47 10.18 -12.77
CA PRO A 26 1.49 11.09 -11.61
C PRO A 26 0.48 10.72 -10.52
N ALA A 27 -0.67 10.14 -10.90
CA ALA A 27 -1.66 9.70 -9.93
C ALA A 27 -1.18 8.46 -9.14
N GLU A 28 -0.38 7.60 -9.75
CA GLU A 28 0.23 6.48 -9.06
C GLU A 28 1.30 6.92 -8.07
N GLU A 29 2.14 7.87 -8.46
CA GLU A 29 3.17 8.44 -7.59
C GLU A 29 2.55 9.12 -6.36
N GLU A 30 1.49 9.92 -6.58
CA GLU A 30 0.74 10.57 -5.50
C GLU A 30 0.09 9.54 -4.57
N ALA A 31 -0.54 8.50 -5.13
CA ALA A 31 -1.15 7.43 -4.35
C ALA A 31 -0.12 6.65 -3.51
N ARG A 32 1.03 6.31 -4.09
CA ARG A 32 2.14 5.65 -3.40
C ARG A 32 2.65 6.50 -2.24
N ALA A 33 2.83 7.80 -2.45
CA ALA A 33 3.26 8.72 -1.41
C ALA A 33 2.25 8.80 -0.25
N LEU A 34 0.95 8.82 -0.54
CA LEU A 34 -0.10 8.82 0.48
C LEU A 34 -0.17 7.49 1.25
N ALA A 35 0.01 6.35 0.57
CA ALA A 35 0.11 5.05 1.23
C ALA A 35 1.29 5.00 2.20
N GLN A 36 2.45 5.53 1.79
CA GLN A 36 3.62 5.64 2.66
C GLN A 36 3.36 6.59 3.84
N ALA A 37 2.77 7.76 3.59
CA ALA A 37 2.43 8.73 4.64
C ALA A 37 1.49 8.15 5.71
N PHE A 38 0.55 7.27 5.31
CA PHE A 38 -0.28 6.56 6.26
C PHE A 38 0.55 5.69 7.22
N ILE A 39 1.48 4.92 6.68
CA ILE A 39 2.36 4.03 7.46
C ILE A 39 3.29 4.82 8.36
N ASP A 40 3.86 5.90 7.85
CA ASP A 40 4.78 6.77 8.60
C ASP A 40 4.10 7.49 9.76
N ARG A 41 2.79 7.75 9.66
CA ARG A 41 2.00 8.31 10.77
C ARG A 41 1.56 7.22 11.77
N LEU A 42 1.25 6.02 11.32
CA LEU A 42 0.70 4.95 12.18
C LEU A 42 1.76 4.18 12.95
N LYS A 43 2.86 3.75 12.29
CA LYS A 43 3.87 2.89 12.91
C LYS A 43 4.53 3.49 14.16
N PRO A 44 4.91 4.78 14.20
CA PRO A 44 5.45 5.38 15.42
C PRO A 44 4.46 5.35 16.59
N GLN A 45 3.18 5.65 16.34
CA GLN A 45 2.14 5.63 17.38
C GLN A 45 1.93 4.21 17.93
N LEU A 46 1.91 3.20 17.05
CA LEU A 46 1.85 1.79 17.46
C LEU A 46 3.04 1.41 18.34
N LYS A 47 4.27 1.76 17.93
CA LYS A 47 5.50 1.45 18.70
C LYS A 47 5.50 2.15 20.05
N GLN A 48 5.09 3.40 20.10
CA GLN A 48 4.97 4.17 21.32
C GLN A 48 3.94 3.53 22.27
N ALA A 49 2.74 3.24 21.79
CA ALA A 49 1.70 2.62 22.60
C ALA A 49 2.10 1.25 23.15
N LEU A 50 2.81 0.44 22.35
CA LEU A 50 3.36 -0.84 22.81
C LEU A 50 4.40 -0.65 23.93
N ALA A 51 5.22 0.39 23.85
CA ALA A 51 6.24 0.68 24.87
C ALA A 51 5.64 1.25 26.17
N GLU A 52 4.56 2.04 26.06
CA GLU A 52 3.92 2.71 27.20
C GLU A 52 2.97 1.81 27.98
N GLY A 53 2.13 1.03 27.30
CA GLY A 53 1.08 0.25 27.93
C GLY A 53 0.91 -1.18 27.39
N GLY A 54 1.86 -1.62 26.57
CA GLY A 54 1.83 -2.97 26.01
C GLY A 54 0.75 -3.18 24.93
N PRO A 55 0.50 -4.45 24.56
CA PRO A 55 -0.36 -4.76 23.41
C PRO A 55 -1.83 -4.36 23.59
N GLY A 56 -2.38 -4.45 24.80
CA GLY A 56 -3.76 -4.04 25.08
C GLY A 56 -3.98 -2.55 24.82
N TYR A 57 -3.11 -1.71 25.33
CA TYR A 57 -3.13 -0.27 25.10
C TYR A 57 -2.87 0.08 23.63
N ALA A 58 -1.98 -0.63 22.96
CA ALA A 58 -1.73 -0.43 21.54
C ALA A 58 -2.97 -0.74 20.68
N ILE A 59 -3.80 -1.71 21.06
CA ILE A 59 -5.07 -2.00 20.36
C ILE A 59 -6.03 -0.83 20.51
N GLU A 60 -6.18 -0.28 21.72
CA GLU A 60 -7.00 0.91 22.00
C GLU A 60 -6.55 2.12 21.17
N VAL A 61 -5.26 2.44 21.19
CA VAL A 61 -4.69 3.53 20.41
C VAL A 61 -4.92 3.31 18.90
N CYS A 62 -4.69 2.10 18.39
CA CYS A 62 -4.92 1.81 16.97
C CYS A 62 -6.40 1.89 16.57
N ALA A 63 -7.33 1.67 17.50
CA ALA A 63 -8.77 1.76 17.22
C ALA A 63 -9.20 3.18 16.85
N SER A 64 -8.56 4.19 17.41
CA SER A 64 -8.76 5.61 17.10
C SER A 64 -7.78 6.16 16.05
N ALA A 65 -6.50 5.92 16.23
CA ALA A 65 -5.44 6.53 15.41
C ALA A 65 -5.51 6.12 13.93
N ALA A 66 -5.75 4.85 13.62
CA ALA A 66 -5.74 4.42 12.23
C ALA A 66 -6.90 5.01 11.39
N PRO A 67 -8.16 5.08 11.89
CA PRO A 67 -9.22 5.83 11.23
C PRO A 67 -8.92 7.31 11.08
N GLU A 68 -8.43 7.97 12.13
CA GLU A 68 -8.11 9.40 12.13
C GLU A 68 -7.05 9.75 11.09
N ILE A 69 -5.98 8.96 11.00
CA ILE A 69 -4.94 9.14 9.98
C ILE A 69 -5.53 9.03 8.57
N ALA A 70 -6.39 8.04 8.32
CA ALA A 70 -7.04 7.85 7.02
C ALA A 70 -7.93 9.04 6.66
N ASP A 71 -8.75 9.50 7.61
CA ASP A 71 -9.67 10.62 7.42
C ASP A 71 -8.91 11.94 7.20
N THR A 72 -7.84 12.17 7.97
CA THR A 72 -6.95 13.34 7.81
C THR A 72 -6.27 13.36 6.44
N LEU A 73 -5.65 12.24 6.03
CA LEU A 73 -5.02 12.15 4.72
C LEU A 73 -6.05 12.34 3.59
N SER A 74 -7.27 11.84 3.77
CA SER A 74 -8.34 12.05 2.79
C SER A 74 -8.71 13.53 2.67
N ALA A 75 -8.86 14.23 3.78
CA ALA A 75 -9.20 15.65 3.81
C ALA A 75 -8.09 16.53 3.23
N GLU A 76 -6.83 16.23 3.54
CA GLU A 76 -5.66 16.98 3.09
C GLU A 76 -5.39 16.83 1.58
N SER A 77 -5.62 15.63 1.02
CA SER A 77 -5.19 15.28 -0.34
C SER A 77 -6.30 15.32 -1.39
N GLY A 78 -7.55 15.27 -0.97
CA GLY A 78 -8.69 15.07 -1.87
C GLY A 78 -8.82 13.63 -2.42
N TRP A 79 -7.99 12.70 -1.95
CA TRP A 79 -8.16 11.27 -2.17
C TRP A 79 -9.09 10.66 -1.13
N THR A 80 -9.76 9.59 -1.48
CA THR A 80 -10.32 8.69 -0.46
C THR A 80 -9.20 7.75 -0.02
N VAL A 81 -8.83 7.79 1.26
CA VAL A 81 -7.79 6.92 1.85
C VAL A 81 -8.46 6.01 2.87
N LYS A 82 -8.24 4.71 2.77
CA LYS A 82 -8.73 3.73 3.76
C LYS A 82 -7.85 2.49 3.81
N ARG A 83 -7.98 1.69 4.85
CA ARG A 83 -7.43 0.33 4.89
C ARG A 83 -8.49 -0.67 4.45
N VAL A 84 -8.06 -1.72 3.75
CA VAL A 84 -8.93 -2.83 3.36
C VAL A 84 -8.23 -4.16 3.61
N SER A 85 -9.00 -5.21 3.93
CA SER A 85 -8.45 -6.55 4.14
C SER A 85 -9.51 -7.60 3.89
N LEU A 86 -9.10 -8.77 3.38
CA LEU A 86 -9.95 -9.96 3.30
C LEU A 86 -10.32 -10.49 4.70
N ARG A 87 -9.43 -10.28 5.68
CA ARG A 87 -9.63 -10.54 7.11
C ARG A 87 -9.57 -9.21 7.86
N ALA A 88 -10.70 -8.50 7.89
CA ALA A 88 -10.76 -7.16 8.46
C ALA A 88 -10.72 -7.18 10.00
N ARG A 89 -9.93 -6.28 10.63
CA ARG A 89 -10.03 -6.03 12.07
C ARG A 89 -11.18 -5.08 12.38
N ASN A 90 -11.19 -3.93 11.75
CA ASN A 90 -12.29 -2.97 11.85
C ASN A 90 -13.29 -3.24 10.71
N VAL A 91 -14.23 -4.14 10.94
CA VAL A 91 -15.21 -4.59 9.92
C VAL A 91 -16.02 -3.41 9.36
N SER A 92 -16.39 -2.45 10.20
CA SER A 92 -17.17 -1.30 9.75
C SER A 92 -16.46 -0.37 8.76
N ARG A 93 -15.12 -0.40 8.70
CA ARG A 93 -14.31 0.50 7.86
C ARG A 93 -13.41 -0.19 6.84
N ALA A 94 -13.10 -1.48 7.04
CA ALA A 94 -12.04 -2.16 6.30
C ALA A 94 -12.53 -3.32 5.40
N LEU A 95 -13.84 -3.49 5.25
CA LEU A 95 -14.36 -4.45 4.28
C LEU A 95 -14.07 -3.97 2.85
N PRO A 96 -13.49 -4.83 2.01
CA PRO A 96 -13.20 -4.50 0.62
C PRO A 96 -14.48 -4.54 -0.23
N ASP A 97 -14.59 -3.64 -1.20
CA ASP A 97 -15.57 -3.78 -2.29
C ASP A 97 -15.17 -4.91 -3.26
N SER A 98 -15.96 -5.16 -4.29
CA SER A 98 -15.70 -6.27 -5.24
C SER A 98 -14.37 -6.15 -5.96
N TRP A 99 -13.96 -4.94 -6.34
CA TRP A 99 -12.69 -4.69 -7.00
C TRP A 99 -11.51 -4.85 -6.01
N GLU A 100 -11.60 -4.24 -4.86
CA GLU A 100 -10.57 -4.36 -3.80
C GLU A 100 -10.38 -5.81 -3.39
N ARG A 101 -11.45 -6.58 -3.27
CA ARG A 101 -11.40 -8.01 -2.96
C ARG A 101 -10.62 -8.78 -4.03
N SER A 102 -10.92 -8.54 -5.32
CA SER A 102 -10.22 -9.19 -6.43
C SER A 102 -8.73 -8.85 -6.44
N VAL A 103 -8.37 -7.58 -6.19
CA VAL A 103 -6.97 -7.14 -6.14
C VAL A 103 -6.25 -7.73 -4.92
N LEU A 104 -6.90 -7.78 -3.75
CA LEU A 104 -6.33 -8.41 -2.54
C LEU A 104 -6.05 -9.90 -2.74
N GLN A 105 -6.93 -10.63 -3.45
CA GLN A 105 -6.69 -12.03 -3.81
C GLN A 105 -5.47 -12.19 -4.72
N GLN A 106 -5.31 -11.30 -5.72
CA GLN A 106 -4.10 -11.27 -6.55
C GLN A 106 -2.84 -10.95 -5.74
N PHE A 107 -2.94 -10.10 -4.71
CA PHE A 107 -1.82 -9.80 -3.82
C PHE A 107 -1.39 -11.03 -3.02
N ASP A 108 -2.34 -11.80 -2.50
CA ASP A 108 -2.06 -13.06 -1.81
C ASP A 108 -1.37 -14.07 -2.76
N GLU A 109 -1.83 -14.18 -4.02
CA GLU A 109 -1.23 -15.04 -5.04
C GLU A 109 0.21 -14.59 -5.39
N ARG A 110 0.46 -13.30 -5.56
CA ARG A 110 1.79 -12.73 -5.85
C ARG A 110 2.76 -12.97 -4.68
N GLN A 111 2.29 -12.74 -3.46
CA GLN A 111 3.08 -13.01 -2.25
C GLN A 111 3.39 -14.51 -2.12
N ALA A 112 2.42 -15.41 -2.36
CA ALA A 112 2.64 -16.84 -2.34
C ALA A 112 3.63 -17.32 -3.43
N ALA A 113 3.75 -16.58 -4.53
CA ALA A 113 4.75 -16.79 -5.57
C ALA A 113 6.13 -16.21 -5.20
N GLY A 114 6.29 -15.58 -4.02
CA GLY A 114 7.56 -15.09 -3.48
C GLY A 114 7.83 -13.62 -3.71
N GLU A 115 6.87 -12.83 -4.19
CA GLU A 115 7.04 -11.37 -4.31
C GLU A 115 6.99 -10.71 -2.94
N ASP A 116 7.88 -9.71 -2.71
CA ASP A 116 7.88 -8.96 -1.46
C ASP A 116 6.61 -8.09 -1.36
N PRO A 117 5.83 -8.20 -0.27
CA PRO A 117 4.64 -7.36 -0.09
C PRO A 117 4.90 -5.85 -0.20
N ALA A 118 6.10 -5.38 0.09
CA ALA A 118 6.47 -3.98 -0.06
C ALA A 118 6.41 -3.51 -1.53
N ASP A 119 6.66 -4.41 -2.49
CA ASP A 119 6.64 -4.14 -3.93
C ASP A 119 5.27 -4.41 -4.56
N ILE A 120 4.38 -5.12 -3.82
CA ILE A 120 3.07 -5.49 -4.32
C ILE A 120 2.11 -4.29 -4.27
N ASN A 121 1.70 -3.83 -5.44
CA ASN A 121 0.70 -2.79 -5.60
C ASN A 121 -0.10 -3.00 -6.89
N HIS A 122 -1.21 -2.28 -7.03
CA HIS A 122 -2.03 -2.27 -8.24
C HIS A 122 -2.75 -0.93 -8.37
N GLY A 123 -2.65 -0.32 -9.55
CA GLY A 123 -3.33 0.93 -9.88
C GLY A 123 -4.03 0.85 -11.24
N GLU A 124 -5.27 1.30 -11.32
CA GLU A 124 -6.00 1.39 -12.59
C GLU A 124 -7.05 2.50 -12.60
N VAL A 125 -7.45 2.91 -13.78
CA VAL A 125 -8.61 3.78 -13.99
C VAL A 125 -9.87 2.93 -14.07
N ARG A 126 -10.83 3.18 -13.17
CA ARG A 126 -12.10 2.47 -13.14
C ARG A 126 -13.26 3.41 -12.80
N ASN A 127 -14.29 3.41 -13.64
CA ASN A 127 -15.50 4.23 -13.45
C ASN A 127 -15.19 5.73 -13.22
N GLY A 128 -14.28 6.32 -14.01
CA GLY A 128 -13.90 7.73 -13.91
C GLY A 128 -13.08 8.09 -12.68
N ARG A 129 -12.50 7.11 -12.00
CA ARG A 129 -11.62 7.29 -10.84
C ARG A 129 -10.31 6.55 -11.08
N TYR A 130 -9.20 7.12 -10.64
CA TYR A 130 -7.98 6.35 -10.45
C TYR A 130 -8.07 5.65 -9.09
N ARG A 131 -7.87 4.34 -9.09
CA ARG A 131 -7.88 3.51 -7.87
C ARG A 131 -6.53 2.85 -7.71
N TYR A 132 -6.03 2.81 -6.49
CA TYR A 132 -4.73 2.24 -6.16
C TYR A 132 -4.78 1.48 -4.85
N LEU A 133 -4.14 0.32 -4.81
CA LEU A 133 -3.88 -0.46 -3.60
C LEU A 133 -2.38 -0.65 -3.40
N GLN A 134 -1.90 -0.40 -2.19
CA GLN A 134 -0.56 -0.78 -1.73
C GLN A 134 -0.67 -1.88 -0.70
N ALA A 135 -0.07 -3.04 -0.96
CA ALA A 135 -0.08 -4.15 -0.02
C ALA A 135 0.61 -3.80 1.29
N GLN A 136 0.15 -4.45 2.35
CA GLN A 136 0.67 -4.32 3.71
C GLN A 136 1.17 -5.69 4.16
N GLY A 137 2.47 -5.91 4.12
CA GLY A 137 3.11 -7.11 4.63
C GLY A 137 3.09 -7.19 6.15
N VAL A 138 3.03 -8.41 6.67
CA VAL A 138 3.17 -8.71 8.09
C VAL A 138 4.63 -8.64 8.49
N GLU A 139 4.98 -7.71 9.38
CA GLU A 139 6.29 -7.56 10.00
C GLU A 139 6.31 -8.23 11.39
N PRO A 140 7.49 -8.45 12.00
CA PRO A 140 7.58 -9.11 13.33
C PRO A 140 6.71 -8.45 14.40
N ILE A 141 6.67 -7.10 14.43
CA ILE A 141 5.84 -6.34 15.38
C ILE A 141 4.34 -6.59 15.18
N CYS A 142 3.91 -6.89 13.96
CA CYS A 142 2.50 -7.14 13.63
C CYS A 142 2.00 -8.45 14.26
N LEU A 143 2.88 -9.44 14.42
CA LEU A 143 2.52 -10.77 14.93
C LEU A 143 2.05 -10.75 16.38
N VAL A 144 2.39 -9.71 17.16
CA VAL A 144 1.93 -9.54 18.54
C VAL A 144 0.40 -9.55 18.63
N CYS A 145 -0.27 -8.92 17.64
CA CYS A 145 -1.73 -8.78 17.60
C CYS A 145 -2.38 -9.44 16.38
N HIS A 146 -1.60 -9.92 15.41
CA HIS A 146 -2.10 -10.52 14.16
C HIS A 146 -1.61 -11.94 13.92
N GLY A 147 -0.71 -12.47 14.77
CA GLY A 147 -0.11 -13.79 14.64
C GLY A 147 -1.09 -14.95 14.76
N GLN A 148 -0.60 -16.15 14.49
CA GLN A 148 -1.36 -17.41 14.63
C GLN A 148 -1.76 -17.69 16.07
N LYS A 149 -0.96 -17.23 17.03
CA LYS A 149 -1.24 -17.30 18.46
C LYS A 149 -1.04 -15.92 19.05
N VAL A 150 -2.10 -15.31 19.56
CA VAL A 150 -2.07 -14.07 20.32
C VAL A 150 -2.25 -14.39 21.81
N ALA A 151 -1.62 -13.60 22.69
CA ALA A 151 -1.75 -13.78 24.13
C ALA A 151 -3.19 -13.51 24.60
N ASP A 152 -3.64 -14.14 25.68
CA ASP A 152 -5.01 -14.01 26.19
C ASP A 152 -5.39 -12.54 26.46
N ALA A 153 -4.48 -11.75 27.06
CA ALA A 153 -4.70 -10.33 27.29
C ALA A 153 -4.88 -9.52 25.99
N VAL A 154 -4.26 -9.94 24.89
CA VAL A 154 -4.47 -9.35 23.56
C VAL A 154 -5.85 -9.71 23.04
N GLN A 155 -6.24 -10.98 23.18
CA GLN A 155 -7.55 -11.47 22.76
C GLN A 155 -8.70 -10.77 23.51
N GLU A 156 -8.55 -10.57 24.83
CA GLU A 156 -9.49 -9.80 25.63
C GLU A 156 -9.66 -8.36 25.13
N SER A 157 -8.54 -7.67 24.87
CA SER A 157 -8.56 -6.32 24.31
C SER A 157 -9.19 -6.28 22.91
N LEU A 158 -8.90 -7.26 22.06
CA LEU A 158 -9.53 -7.37 20.74
C LEU A 158 -11.04 -7.55 20.83
N THR A 159 -11.53 -8.36 21.77
CA THR A 159 -12.97 -8.56 21.98
C THR A 159 -13.67 -7.27 22.37
N VAL A 160 -13.02 -6.40 23.14
CA VAL A 160 -13.58 -5.10 23.56
C VAL A 160 -13.61 -4.09 22.40
N TRP A 161 -12.49 -3.93 21.70
CA TRP A 161 -12.31 -2.89 20.69
C TRP A 161 -12.75 -3.30 19.28
N TYR A 162 -12.76 -4.59 18.99
CA TYR A 162 -13.06 -5.17 17.68
C TYR A 162 -13.80 -6.51 17.82
N PRO A 163 -15.06 -6.49 18.26
CA PRO A 163 -15.82 -7.73 18.53
C PRO A 163 -15.95 -8.65 17.30
N ASP A 164 -15.90 -8.08 16.10
CA ASP A 164 -15.97 -8.81 14.83
C ASP A 164 -14.58 -9.00 14.17
N ASP A 165 -13.47 -8.99 14.97
CA ASP A 165 -12.11 -9.12 14.44
C ASP A 165 -11.89 -10.45 13.71
N MET A 166 -11.42 -10.35 12.47
CA MET A 166 -11.01 -11.50 11.64
C MET A 166 -9.49 -11.49 11.36
N ALA A 167 -8.75 -10.53 11.89
CA ALA A 167 -7.37 -10.25 11.49
C ALA A 167 -6.31 -10.91 12.36
N THR A 168 -6.51 -12.17 12.74
CA THR A 168 -5.50 -13.02 13.41
C THR A 168 -5.12 -14.21 12.53
N GLY A 169 -4.12 -15.00 12.93
CA GLY A 169 -3.70 -16.20 12.21
C GLY A 169 -2.75 -15.92 11.03
N TYR A 170 -2.05 -14.79 11.05
CA TYR A 170 -1.04 -14.46 10.03
C TYR A 170 0.35 -14.98 10.38
N SER A 171 1.14 -15.23 9.32
CA SER A 171 2.58 -15.49 9.37
C SER A 171 3.37 -14.29 8.91
N LEU A 172 4.67 -14.27 9.23
CA LEU A 172 5.59 -13.23 8.76
C LEU A 172 5.63 -13.20 7.23
N GLY A 173 5.57 -12.01 6.66
CA GLY A 173 5.62 -11.79 5.21
C GLY A 173 4.30 -12.00 4.47
N GLU A 174 3.24 -12.50 5.10
CA GLU A 174 1.93 -12.58 4.45
C GLU A 174 1.33 -11.19 4.21
N VAL A 175 0.50 -11.06 3.17
CA VAL A 175 -0.26 -9.84 2.94
C VAL A 175 -1.42 -9.77 3.93
N ARG A 176 -1.38 -8.78 4.83
CA ARG A 176 -2.46 -8.57 5.82
C ARG A 176 -3.66 -7.81 5.25
N GLY A 177 -3.45 -7.11 4.15
CA GLY A 177 -4.41 -6.22 3.51
C GLY A 177 -3.70 -5.14 2.71
N ALA A 178 -4.37 -4.02 2.48
CA ALA A 178 -3.80 -2.92 1.71
C ALA A 178 -4.25 -1.54 2.22
N ILE A 179 -3.48 -0.50 1.90
CA ILE A 179 -3.96 0.87 1.85
C ILE A 179 -4.64 1.05 0.49
N SER A 180 -5.93 1.40 0.52
CA SER A 180 -6.74 1.68 -0.65
C SER A 180 -6.91 3.18 -0.83
N LEU A 181 -6.63 3.64 -2.05
CA LEU A 181 -6.71 5.04 -2.43
C LEU A 181 -7.57 5.19 -3.68
N ALA A 182 -8.40 6.25 -3.72
CA ALA A 182 -9.21 6.54 -4.90
C ALA A 182 -9.39 8.04 -5.08
N LYS A 183 -9.18 8.54 -6.30
CA LYS A 183 -9.38 9.95 -6.68
C LYS A 183 -10.23 10.05 -7.95
N PRO A 184 -11.27 10.91 -7.99
CA PRO A 184 -11.95 11.20 -9.24
C PRO A 184 -10.96 11.74 -10.27
N LEU A 185 -11.04 11.25 -11.50
CA LEU A 185 -10.37 11.89 -12.62
C LEU A 185 -11.23 13.10 -13.00
N VAL A 186 -10.72 14.30 -12.77
CA VAL A 186 -11.37 15.52 -13.24
C VAL A 186 -11.38 15.44 -14.77
N GLY A 187 -12.56 15.28 -15.38
CA GLY A 187 -12.70 15.41 -16.81
C GLY A 187 -12.15 16.80 -17.20
N LYS A 188 -11.25 16.89 -18.18
CA LYS A 188 -11.05 18.15 -18.86
C LYS A 188 -12.41 18.51 -19.43
N ASP A 189 -13.11 19.46 -18.81
CA ASP A 189 -14.29 20.08 -19.38
C ASP A 189 -13.89 20.56 -20.78
N ARG A 190 -14.59 20.04 -21.78
CA ARG A 190 -14.42 20.40 -23.18
C ARG A 190 -15.09 21.74 -23.43
#